data_5e0053d1933bf2d3e9ea9c12d6594025
#
_entry.id   5e0053d1933bf2d3e9ea9c12d6594025
#
_cell.length_a   1.000
_cell.length_b   1.000
_cell.length_c   1.000
_cell.angle_alpha   90.00
_cell.angle_beta   90.00
_cell.angle_gamma   90.00
#
_symmetry.space_group_name_H-M   'P 1'
#
loop_
_entity.id
_entity.type
_entity.pdbx_description
1 polymer ?
#
loop_
_entity_poly.entity_id
_entity_poly.type
_entity_poly.pdbx_seq_one_letter_code
_entity_poly.pdbx_strand_id
1 'polypeptide(L)'
;MRRTAAALCTLGMLAAGCVPPAPPLDVDAGRLGAIDPLDLDDVQAAAVLRASREFTVRIRSLGCDRLGTGSGFVLAEGLIVTNRHVVGQPREVAISTWDGRSFDAEVDGIARDADLAVIRVPGLDLPVADVRTTPVVLGEPVAVIGYPGGGGATITTGRVLGITDGPILGESVPAIRVDAEVRPGNSGGPLIDADGRVIGVIFALTGPAGDGLAVPVDVLLDRIEQRGFTPPAGC
;
A
#
# COMPACT_ATOMS: atom_id res chain seq x y z
N MET A 1 -18.28 -39.16 -70.70
CA MET A 1 -17.46 -38.16 -70.04
C MET A 1 -18.14 -37.79 -68.72
N ARG A 2 -17.74 -38.40 -67.65
CA ARG A 2 -18.27 -38.13 -66.29
C ARG A 2 -17.12 -37.58 -65.45
N ARG A 3 -17.22 -36.33 -64.99
CA ARG A 3 -16.29 -35.70 -64.12
C ARG A 3 -16.79 -35.91 -62.69
N THR A 4 -16.03 -36.66 -61.89
CA THR A 4 -16.20 -36.86 -60.45
C THR A 4 -15.55 -35.70 -59.73
N ALA A 5 -16.35 -34.96 -58.96
CA ALA A 5 -15.87 -33.93 -58.06
C ALA A 5 -15.49 -34.56 -56.72
N ALA A 6 -14.22 -34.45 -56.33
CA ALA A 6 -13.76 -34.84 -55.02
C ALA A 6 -13.94 -33.70 -54.02
N ALA A 7 -14.71 -33.94 -52.97
CA ALA A 7 -14.88 -32.99 -51.85
C ALA A 7 -13.67 -33.13 -50.92
N LEU A 8 -12.93 -32.05 -50.73
CA LEU A 8 -11.84 -31.92 -49.78
C LEU A 8 -12.41 -31.48 -48.41
N CYS A 9 -12.45 -32.41 -47.47
CA CYS A 9 -12.70 -32.07 -46.06
C CYS A 9 -11.44 -31.42 -45.44
N THR A 10 -11.47 -30.13 -45.22
CA THR A 10 -10.43 -29.45 -44.42
C THR A 10 -10.71 -29.65 -42.94
N LEU A 11 -9.89 -30.45 -42.31
CA LEU A 11 -9.84 -30.70 -40.87
C LEU A 11 -9.21 -29.45 -40.20
N GLY A 12 -10.02 -28.65 -39.54
CA GLY A 12 -9.55 -27.49 -38.77
C GLY A 12 -8.79 -27.98 -37.50
N MET A 13 -7.47 -27.84 -37.50
CA MET A 13 -6.68 -27.95 -36.27
C MET A 13 -6.95 -26.77 -35.36
N LEU A 14 -7.62 -27.03 -34.23
CA LEU A 14 -7.66 -26.14 -33.08
C LEU A 14 -6.23 -26.07 -32.51
N ALA A 15 -5.53 -24.98 -32.79
CA ALA A 15 -4.28 -24.66 -32.13
C ALA A 15 -4.58 -24.32 -30.65
N ALA A 16 -4.35 -25.27 -29.77
CA ALA A 16 -4.24 -24.99 -28.34
C ALA A 16 -3.06 -24.03 -28.16
N GLY A 17 -3.33 -22.76 -27.92
CA GLY A 17 -2.32 -21.76 -27.62
C GLY A 17 -1.63 -22.14 -26.31
N CYS A 18 -0.40 -22.62 -26.40
CA CYS A 18 0.48 -22.71 -25.23
C CYS A 18 0.75 -21.28 -24.75
N VAL A 19 0.12 -20.91 -23.65
CA VAL A 19 0.53 -19.73 -22.90
C VAL A 19 1.92 -20.05 -22.35
N PRO A 20 2.97 -19.30 -22.72
CA PRO A 20 4.28 -19.55 -22.15
C PRO A 20 4.20 -19.34 -20.62
N PRO A 21 4.92 -20.16 -19.82
CA PRO A 21 5.01 -19.94 -18.40
C PRO A 21 5.53 -18.52 -18.15
N ALA A 22 4.94 -17.84 -17.17
CA ALA A 22 5.42 -16.52 -16.76
C ALA A 22 6.93 -16.63 -16.45
N PRO A 23 7.75 -15.67 -16.90
CA PRO A 23 9.17 -15.68 -16.57
C PRO A 23 9.32 -15.72 -15.05
N PRO A 24 10.31 -16.45 -14.52
CA PRO A 24 10.61 -16.43 -13.11
C PRO A 24 10.84 -14.96 -12.72
N LEU A 25 10.25 -14.54 -11.60
CA LEU A 25 10.50 -13.22 -11.04
C LEU A 25 12.01 -13.17 -10.76
N ASP A 26 12.74 -12.42 -11.56
CA ASP A 26 14.11 -12.04 -11.26
C ASP A 26 14.05 -11.18 -10.00
N VAL A 27 14.14 -11.82 -8.85
CA VAL A 27 14.44 -11.15 -7.60
C VAL A 27 15.90 -10.77 -7.71
N ASP A 28 16.17 -9.59 -8.22
CA ASP A 28 17.52 -9.04 -8.26
C ASP A 28 18.01 -8.88 -6.81
N ALA A 29 18.58 -9.95 -6.27
CA ALA A 29 19.19 -9.99 -4.94
C ALA A 29 20.38 -9.00 -4.79
N GLY A 30 20.77 -8.35 -5.89
CA GLY A 30 21.87 -7.39 -5.94
C GLY A 30 21.43 -5.93 -5.71
N ARG A 31 20.11 -5.65 -5.62
CA ARG A 31 19.56 -4.32 -5.34
C ARG A 31 18.83 -4.19 -4.01
N LEU A 32 19.09 -5.05 -3.08
CA LEU A 32 18.99 -4.67 -1.67
C LEU A 32 20.14 -3.68 -1.45
N GLY A 33 19.89 -2.40 -1.79
CA GLY A 33 20.78 -1.33 -1.41
C GLY A 33 21.14 -1.53 0.06
N ALA A 34 22.40 -1.32 0.41
CA ALA A 34 22.92 -1.56 1.75
C ALA A 34 21.86 -1.15 2.76
N ILE A 35 21.24 -2.13 3.42
CA ILE A 35 20.38 -1.92 4.57
C ILE A 35 21.35 -1.35 5.59
N ASP A 36 21.34 -0.02 5.73
CA ASP A 36 21.96 0.62 6.88
C ASP A 36 21.24 0.01 8.09
N PRO A 37 21.91 -0.71 8.99
CA PRO A 37 21.23 -1.55 9.94
C PRO A 37 20.28 -0.69 10.76
N LEU A 38 18.98 -1.01 10.70
CA LEU A 38 18.14 -0.81 11.89
C LEU A 38 19.01 -1.37 13.02
N ASP A 39 19.21 -0.67 14.13
CA ASP A 39 20.08 -1.08 15.26
C ASP A 39 19.68 -2.45 15.89
N LEU A 40 19.10 -3.30 15.09
CA LEU A 40 18.72 -4.69 15.35
C LEU A 40 19.73 -5.60 14.65
N ASP A 41 20.02 -6.75 15.21
CA ASP A 41 20.74 -7.77 14.45
C ASP A 41 19.96 -8.10 13.16
N ASP A 42 20.65 -8.44 12.07
CA ASP A 42 20.05 -8.63 10.74
C ASP A 42 18.86 -9.60 10.76
N VAL A 43 18.84 -10.58 11.65
CA VAL A 43 17.81 -11.61 11.82
C VAL A 43 16.55 -11.01 12.42
N GLN A 44 16.70 -10.19 13.46
CA GLN A 44 15.58 -9.54 14.15
C GLN A 44 14.93 -8.50 13.23
N ALA A 45 15.73 -7.67 12.55
CA ALA A 45 15.22 -6.71 11.56
C ALA A 45 14.43 -7.42 10.46
N ALA A 46 14.95 -8.51 9.91
CA ALA A 46 14.24 -9.29 8.88
C ALA A 46 12.94 -9.90 9.41
N ALA A 47 12.87 -10.33 10.67
CA ALA A 47 11.66 -10.85 11.28
C ALA A 47 10.59 -9.77 11.45
N VAL A 48 10.96 -8.58 11.95
CA VAL A 48 10.08 -7.42 12.10
C VAL A 48 9.51 -7.01 10.74
N LEU A 49 10.35 -6.84 9.73
CA LEU A 49 9.92 -6.44 8.39
C LEU A 49 9.00 -7.47 7.74
N ARG A 50 9.25 -8.76 7.99
CA ARG A 50 8.37 -9.84 7.51
C ARG A 50 7.00 -9.79 8.16
N ALA A 51 6.94 -9.68 9.49
CA ALA A 51 5.70 -9.56 10.25
C ALA A 51 4.90 -8.32 9.81
N SER A 52 5.58 -7.19 9.61
CA SER A 52 4.93 -5.95 9.20
C SER A 52 4.33 -6.02 7.79
N ARG A 53 4.88 -6.85 6.91
CA ARG A 53 4.28 -7.12 5.60
C ARG A 53 2.95 -7.86 5.71
N GLU A 54 2.75 -8.69 6.75
CA GLU A 54 1.56 -9.53 6.90
C GLU A 54 0.29 -8.71 7.17
N PHE A 55 0.41 -7.55 7.83
CA PHE A 55 -0.72 -6.63 8.02
C PHE A 55 -0.83 -5.55 6.92
N THR A 56 0.11 -5.51 5.96
CA THR A 56 0.10 -4.53 4.87
C THR A 56 -0.59 -5.09 3.64
N VAL A 57 -1.45 -4.30 3.01
CA VAL A 57 -2.26 -4.72 1.87
C VAL A 57 -2.11 -3.79 0.68
N ARG A 58 -2.33 -4.34 -0.53
CA ARG A 58 -2.49 -3.57 -1.75
C ARG A 58 -3.95 -3.21 -1.94
N ILE A 59 -4.20 -1.96 -2.33
CA ILE A 59 -5.53 -1.43 -2.60
C ILE A 59 -5.65 -1.07 -4.07
N ARG A 60 -6.76 -1.47 -4.69
CA ARG A 60 -7.20 -1.02 -6.01
C ARG A 60 -8.60 -0.47 -5.88
N SER A 61 -8.80 0.76 -6.32
CA SER A 61 -10.09 1.43 -6.28
C SER A 61 -10.48 1.81 -7.70
N LEU A 62 -11.59 1.28 -8.18
CA LEU A 62 -12.23 1.73 -9.42
C LEU A 62 -13.18 2.87 -9.07
N GLY A 63 -12.81 4.07 -9.45
CA GLY A 63 -13.62 5.27 -9.26
C GLY A 63 -14.49 5.60 -10.48
N CYS A 64 -15.08 6.79 -10.49
CA CYS A 64 -15.97 7.26 -11.56
C CYS A 64 -15.24 7.40 -12.88
N ASP A 65 -14.02 7.87 -12.88
CA ASP A 65 -13.23 8.27 -14.06
C ASP A 65 -11.77 7.76 -14.03
N ARG A 66 -11.36 7.12 -12.95
CA ARG A 66 -9.97 6.66 -12.80
C ARG A 66 -9.84 5.41 -11.93
N LEU A 67 -8.75 4.70 -12.16
CA LEU A 67 -8.27 3.62 -11.30
C LEU A 67 -7.27 4.20 -10.28
N GLY A 68 -7.57 4.05 -8.99
CA GLY A 68 -6.64 4.30 -7.89
C GLY A 68 -5.87 3.03 -7.55
N THR A 69 -4.60 3.18 -7.21
CA THR A 69 -3.76 2.09 -6.68
C THR A 69 -2.92 2.65 -5.54
N GLY A 70 -2.85 1.90 -4.46
CA GLY A 70 -2.07 2.27 -3.28
C GLY A 70 -1.91 1.10 -2.32
N SER A 71 -1.52 1.45 -1.13
CA SER A 71 -1.29 0.53 -0.01
C SER A 71 -2.23 0.85 1.14
N GLY A 72 -2.30 -0.04 2.11
CA GLY A 72 -2.99 0.14 3.37
C GLY A 72 -2.45 -0.83 4.41
N PHE A 73 -2.94 -0.71 5.63
CA PHE A 73 -2.62 -1.67 6.70
C PHE A 73 -3.83 -1.91 7.60
N VAL A 74 -3.83 -3.08 8.24
CA VAL A 74 -4.91 -3.49 9.14
C VAL A 74 -4.74 -2.81 10.49
N LEU A 75 -5.68 -1.92 10.84
CA LEU A 75 -5.68 -1.20 12.12
C LEU A 75 -6.50 -1.90 13.19
N ALA A 76 -7.54 -2.63 12.77
CA ALA A 76 -8.39 -3.47 13.62
C ALA A 76 -8.96 -4.61 12.78
N GLU A 77 -9.59 -5.60 13.40
CA GLU A 77 -10.22 -6.72 12.70
C GLU A 77 -11.19 -6.20 11.62
N GLY A 78 -10.93 -6.57 10.37
CA GLY A 78 -11.73 -6.14 9.21
C GLY A 78 -11.68 -4.65 8.89
N LEU A 79 -10.77 -3.87 9.52
CA LEU A 79 -10.62 -2.44 9.29
C LEU A 79 -9.23 -2.10 8.78
N ILE A 80 -9.16 -1.53 7.59
CA ILE A 80 -7.92 -1.08 6.93
C ILE A 80 -7.87 0.44 6.90
N VAL A 81 -6.68 0.99 7.12
CA VAL A 81 -6.34 2.40 6.91
C VAL A 81 -5.61 2.57 5.59
N THR A 82 -5.90 3.66 4.89
CA THR A 82 -5.22 4.10 3.68
C THR A 82 -5.37 5.63 3.51
N ASN A 83 -4.93 6.16 2.36
CA ASN A 83 -5.21 7.55 2.03
C ASN A 83 -6.54 7.73 1.29
N ARG A 84 -7.15 8.90 1.49
CA ARG A 84 -8.34 9.32 0.76
C ARG A 84 -8.09 9.38 -0.75
N HIS A 85 -6.93 9.92 -1.19
CA HIS A 85 -6.61 10.02 -2.62
C HIS A 85 -6.44 8.65 -3.30
N VAL A 86 -6.11 7.58 -2.54
CA VAL A 86 -6.04 6.21 -3.05
C VAL A 86 -7.43 5.69 -3.39
N VAL A 87 -8.40 5.90 -2.51
CA VAL A 87 -9.78 5.44 -2.74
C VAL A 87 -10.57 6.35 -3.68
N GLY A 88 -10.31 7.66 -3.65
CA GLY A 88 -10.98 8.65 -4.51
C GLY A 88 -12.49 8.72 -4.29
N GLN A 89 -13.26 8.59 -5.39
CA GLN A 89 -14.72 8.39 -5.40
C GLN A 89 -15.00 6.95 -5.82
N PRO A 90 -15.03 6.01 -4.88
CA PRO A 90 -15.00 4.60 -5.19
C PRO A 90 -16.37 4.08 -5.68
N ARG A 91 -16.35 3.26 -6.74
CA ARG A 91 -17.45 2.34 -7.12
C ARG A 91 -17.17 0.94 -6.61
N GLU A 92 -15.91 0.52 -6.75
CA GLU A 92 -15.44 -0.80 -6.35
C GLU A 92 -14.08 -0.65 -5.68
N VAL A 93 -13.86 -1.33 -4.58
CA VAL A 93 -12.57 -1.40 -3.91
C VAL A 93 -12.19 -2.86 -3.73
N ALA A 94 -11.01 -3.22 -4.16
CA ALA A 94 -10.45 -4.56 -3.98
C ALA A 94 -9.16 -4.46 -3.17
N ILE A 95 -9.04 -5.36 -2.20
CA ILE A 95 -7.86 -5.54 -1.36
C ILE A 95 -7.14 -6.80 -1.79
N SER A 96 -5.82 -6.74 -1.93
CA SER A 96 -5.00 -7.93 -2.12
C SER A 96 -3.97 -8.03 -1.00
N THR A 97 -3.83 -9.22 -0.45
CA THR A 97 -2.92 -9.53 0.65
C THR A 97 -1.56 -10.00 0.13
N TRP A 98 -0.58 -10.03 0.99
CA TRP A 98 0.78 -10.46 0.67
C TRP A 98 0.86 -11.93 0.19
N ASP A 99 -0.07 -12.77 0.65
CA ASP A 99 -0.20 -14.19 0.31
C ASP A 99 -1.08 -14.45 -0.92
N GLY A 100 -1.53 -13.38 -1.60
CA GLY A 100 -2.26 -13.44 -2.87
C GLY A 100 -3.77 -13.59 -2.78
N ARG A 101 -4.36 -13.56 -1.56
CA ARG A 101 -5.83 -13.51 -1.41
C ARG A 101 -6.36 -12.16 -1.87
N SER A 102 -7.60 -12.14 -2.31
CA SER A 102 -8.30 -10.91 -2.72
C SER A 102 -9.66 -10.83 -2.05
N PHE A 103 -10.05 -9.62 -1.66
CA PHE A 103 -11.30 -9.32 -0.97
C PHE A 103 -11.95 -8.09 -1.61
N ASP A 104 -13.28 -8.14 -1.74
CA ASP A 104 -14.06 -6.94 -1.99
C ASP A 104 -14.20 -6.15 -0.70
N ALA A 105 -14.23 -4.83 -0.80
CA ALA A 105 -14.18 -3.95 0.34
C ALA A 105 -15.05 -2.71 0.13
N GLU A 106 -15.43 -2.08 1.24
CA GLU A 106 -16.22 -0.84 1.24
C GLU A 106 -15.48 0.27 1.95
N VAL A 107 -15.50 1.49 1.40
CA VAL A 107 -14.96 2.67 2.07
C VAL A 107 -15.95 3.11 3.13
N ASP A 108 -15.59 2.91 4.40
CA ASP A 108 -16.42 3.23 5.56
C ASP A 108 -16.41 4.75 5.83
N GLY A 109 -15.29 5.42 5.52
CA GLY A 109 -15.19 6.86 5.66
C GLY A 109 -13.89 7.47 5.16
N ILE A 110 -13.93 8.79 4.97
CA ILE A 110 -12.78 9.61 4.58
C ILE A 110 -12.63 10.81 5.51
N ALA A 111 -11.40 11.14 5.87
CA ALA A 111 -11.00 12.39 6.55
C ALA A 111 -10.24 13.25 5.54
N ARG A 112 -10.90 14.29 5.02
CA ARG A 112 -10.38 15.12 3.90
C ARG A 112 -9.17 15.93 4.32
N ASP A 113 -9.21 16.50 5.49
CA ASP A 113 -8.19 17.37 6.08
C ASP A 113 -6.90 16.66 6.46
N ALA A 114 -6.94 15.33 6.59
CA ALA A 114 -5.76 14.49 6.87
C ALA A 114 -5.40 13.54 5.72
N ASP A 115 -6.11 13.59 4.59
CA ASP A 115 -5.97 12.67 3.46
C ASP A 115 -6.05 11.17 3.85
N LEU A 116 -6.87 10.85 4.85
CA LEU A 116 -7.04 9.49 5.36
C LEU A 116 -8.37 8.88 4.90
N ALA A 117 -8.39 7.56 4.80
CA ALA A 117 -9.60 6.77 4.59
C ALA A 117 -9.56 5.49 5.42
N VAL A 118 -10.74 5.03 5.82
CA VAL A 118 -10.94 3.74 6.46
C VAL A 118 -11.80 2.85 5.56
N ILE A 119 -11.40 1.60 5.45
CA ILE A 119 -12.01 0.60 4.57
C ILE A 119 -12.43 -0.59 5.43
N ARG A 120 -13.66 -1.03 5.26
CA ARG A 120 -14.19 -2.23 5.88
C ARG A 120 -14.07 -3.43 4.93
N VAL A 121 -13.51 -4.52 5.44
CA VAL A 121 -13.27 -5.74 4.67
C VAL A 121 -13.86 -6.93 5.44
N PRO A 122 -15.07 -7.37 5.11
CA PRO A 122 -15.66 -8.52 5.76
C PRO A 122 -14.83 -9.79 5.55
N GLY A 123 -14.59 -10.53 6.62
CA GLY A 123 -13.86 -11.81 6.58
C GLY A 123 -12.34 -11.68 6.37
N LEU A 124 -11.79 -10.49 6.50
CA LEU A 124 -10.34 -10.31 6.48
C LEU A 124 -9.74 -10.87 7.76
N ASP A 125 -8.93 -11.91 7.61
CA ASP A 125 -8.15 -12.55 8.67
C ASP A 125 -6.66 -12.29 8.42
N LEU A 126 -6.21 -11.15 8.91
CA LEU A 126 -4.81 -10.72 8.89
C LEU A 126 -4.41 -10.19 10.27
N PRO A 127 -3.12 -10.24 10.62
CA PRO A 127 -2.61 -9.57 11.83
C PRO A 127 -3.02 -8.10 11.85
N VAL A 128 -3.29 -7.60 13.05
CA VAL A 128 -3.52 -6.18 13.32
C VAL A 128 -2.19 -5.51 13.60
N ALA A 129 -1.97 -4.35 13.01
CA ALA A 129 -0.76 -3.56 13.24
C ALA A 129 -0.75 -2.99 14.67
N ASP A 130 0.36 -3.14 15.36
CA ASP A 130 0.62 -2.36 16.56
C ASP A 130 0.92 -0.91 16.19
N VAL A 131 0.46 0.03 17.01
CA VAL A 131 0.69 1.46 16.79
C VAL A 131 1.48 2.07 17.93
N ARG A 132 2.32 3.08 17.62
CA ARG A 132 3.06 3.86 18.60
C ARG A 132 2.73 5.34 18.48
N THR A 133 2.16 5.90 19.54
CA THR A 133 1.75 7.30 19.62
C THR A 133 2.79 8.22 20.28
N THR A 134 3.89 7.65 20.83
CA THR A 134 4.98 8.48 21.36
C THR A 134 5.67 9.22 20.23
N PRO A 135 6.07 10.48 20.45
CA PRO A 135 6.70 11.29 19.40
C PRO A 135 7.91 10.61 18.77
N VAL A 136 8.06 10.82 17.46
CA VAL A 136 9.23 10.37 16.72
C VAL A 136 10.46 11.19 17.10
N VAL A 137 11.64 10.58 16.98
CA VAL A 137 12.91 11.21 17.27
C VAL A 137 13.69 11.41 15.97
N LEU A 138 14.34 12.58 15.84
CA LEU A 138 15.20 12.85 14.68
C LEU A 138 16.30 11.77 14.56
N GLY A 139 16.45 11.22 13.37
CA GLY A 139 17.43 10.18 13.06
C GLY A 139 17.01 8.76 13.46
N GLU A 140 15.83 8.57 14.11
CA GLU A 140 15.39 7.21 14.43
C GLU A 140 15.17 6.39 13.15
N PRO A 141 15.56 5.09 13.15
CA PRO A 141 15.39 4.23 12.00
C PRO A 141 13.91 3.90 11.77
N VAL A 142 13.51 3.90 10.49
CA VAL A 142 12.15 3.63 10.06
C VAL A 142 12.12 2.77 8.80
N ALA A 143 10.98 2.14 8.53
CA ALA A 143 10.74 1.48 7.26
C ALA A 143 9.36 1.86 6.69
N VAL A 144 9.29 1.91 5.37
CA VAL A 144 8.06 2.09 4.60
C VAL A 144 7.72 0.77 3.92
N ILE A 145 6.48 0.31 4.08
CA ILE A 145 6.01 -0.91 3.43
C ILE A 145 4.86 -0.55 2.49
N GLY A 146 4.91 -1.05 1.26
CA GLY A 146 3.85 -0.76 0.30
C GLY A 146 3.97 -1.53 -1.00
N TYR A 147 3.11 -1.17 -1.96
CA TYR A 147 2.97 -1.81 -3.26
C TYR A 147 3.19 -0.81 -4.40
N PRO A 148 4.44 -0.38 -4.63
CA PRO A 148 4.73 0.63 -5.64
C PRO A 148 4.26 0.20 -7.03
N GLY A 149 3.58 1.13 -7.73
CA GLY A 149 2.97 0.85 -9.03
C GLY A 149 1.88 -0.22 -9.01
N GLY A 150 1.40 -0.65 -7.82
CA GLY A 150 0.47 -1.77 -7.70
C GLY A 150 1.12 -3.14 -7.95
N GLY A 151 2.45 -3.21 -7.93
CA GLY A 151 3.25 -4.43 -8.09
C GLY A 151 3.31 -5.30 -6.83
N GLY A 152 4.45 -5.95 -6.60
CA GLY A 152 4.75 -6.71 -5.39
C GLY A 152 4.98 -5.80 -4.18
N ALA A 153 4.85 -6.38 -2.96
CA ALA A 153 5.19 -5.67 -1.73
C ALA A 153 6.69 -5.33 -1.72
N THR A 154 7.00 -4.08 -1.37
CA THR A 154 8.38 -3.62 -1.16
C THR A 154 8.53 -3.04 0.23
N ILE A 155 9.74 -3.08 0.71
CA ILE A 155 10.15 -2.46 1.97
C ILE A 155 11.34 -1.55 1.65
N THR A 156 11.25 -0.30 2.05
CA THR A 156 12.36 0.64 1.98
C THR A 156 12.64 1.17 3.37
N THR A 157 13.91 1.31 3.70
CA THR A 157 14.36 1.77 5.02
C THR A 157 14.92 3.18 4.93
N GLY A 158 14.93 3.87 6.04
CA GLY A 158 15.44 5.23 6.16
C GLY A 158 15.41 5.70 7.61
N ARG A 159 15.49 7.02 7.77
CA ARG A 159 15.49 7.69 9.07
C ARG A 159 14.51 8.85 9.09
N VAL A 160 14.02 9.17 10.28
CA VAL A 160 13.21 10.37 10.50
C VAL A 160 14.10 11.61 10.32
N LEU A 161 13.67 12.51 9.42
CA LEU A 161 14.28 13.80 9.16
C LEU A 161 13.65 14.93 9.99
N GLY A 162 12.55 14.66 10.69
CA GLY A 162 11.82 15.58 11.55
C GLY A 162 10.33 15.64 11.23
N ILE A 163 9.66 16.60 11.89
CA ILE A 163 8.26 16.95 11.61
C ILE A 163 8.26 18.20 10.73
N THR A 164 7.40 18.22 9.74
CA THR A 164 7.21 19.35 8.83
C THR A 164 5.72 19.57 8.58
N ASP A 165 5.37 20.68 7.99
CA ASP A 165 4.03 20.90 7.48
C ASP A 165 3.86 20.17 6.13
N GLY A 166 2.94 19.23 6.08
CA GLY A 166 2.58 18.50 4.87
C GLY A 166 1.46 19.19 4.10
N PRO A 167 1.59 19.38 2.77
CA PRO A 167 0.55 19.98 1.95
C PRO A 167 -0.58 18.97 1.69
N ILE A 168 -1.62 18.98 2.48
CA ILE A 168 -2.81 18.15 2.25
C ILE A 168 -3.96 19.09 1.83
N LEU A 169 -4.35 19.03 0.54
CA LEU A 169 -5.46 19.81 -0.05
C LEU A 169 -5.39 21.32 0.20
N GLY A 170 -4.18 21.89 0.34
CA GLY A 170 -3.98 23.31 0.59
C GLY A 170 -4.00 23.68 2.08
N GLU A 171 -4.20 22.70 2.95
CA GLU A 171 -4.04 22.86 4.39
C GLU A 171 -2.67 22.36 4.85
N SER A 172 -2.19 22.89 5.96
CA SER A 172 -0.94 22.48 6.58
C SER A 172 -1.25 21.48 7.69
N VAL A 173 -0.82 20.24 7.50
CA VAL A 173 -1.00 19.16 8.48
C VAL A 173 0.38 18.69 8.93
N PRO A 174 0.61 18.45 10.23
CA PRO A 174 1.87 17.86 10.68
C PRO A 174 2.17 16.57 9.92
N ALA A 175 3.39 16.45 9.43
CA ALA A 175 3.84 15.29 8.69
C ALA A 175 5.23 14.84 9.18
N ILE A 176 5.43 13.54 9.35
CA ILE A 176 6.73 12.93 9.58
C ILE A 176 7.46 12.92 8.24
N ARG A 177 8.63 13.56 8.17
CA ARG A 177 9.52 13.51 7.00
C ARG A 177 10.58 12.45 7.20
N VAL A 178 10.82 11.63 6.18
CA VAL A 178 11.77 10.53 6.19
C VAL A 178 12.59 10.50 4.90
N ASP A 179 13.82 10.01 4.95
CA ASP A 179 14.68 9.79 3.78
C ASP A 179 14.50 8.40 3.13
N ALA A 180 13.58 7.60 3.65
CA ALA A 180 13.20 6.34 3.01
C ALA A 180 12.63 6.60 1.60
N GLU A 181 13.04 5.78 0.63
CA GLU A 181 12.54 5.90 -0.73
C GLU A 181 11.03 5.58 -0.79
N VAL A 182 10.23 6.56 -1.19
CA VAL A 182 8.80 6.43 -1.41
C VAL A 182 8.50 6.57 -2.90
N ARG A 183 7.59 5.73 -3.41
CA ARG A 183 7.17 5.71 -4.82
C ARG A 183 5.65 5.75 -4.92
N PRO A 184 5.07 6.20 -6.07
CA PRO A 184 3.65 6.06 -6.33
C PRO A 184 3.18 4.62 -6.10
N GLY A 185 2.13 4.44 -5.28
CA GLY A 185 1.64 3.15 -4.82
C GLY A 185 2.03 2.81 -3.37
N ASN A 186 3.02 3.48 -2.77
CA ASN A 186 3.28 3.38 -1.33
C ASN A 186 2.26 4.19 -0.50
N SER A 187 1.55 5.13 -1.12
CA SER A 187 0.50 5.93 -0.47
C SER A 187 -0.50 5.05 0.28
N GLY A 188 -0.79 5.37 1.53
CA GLY A 188 -1.63 4.62 2.45
C GLY A 188 -0.91 3.50 3.19
N GLY A 189 0.30 3.16 2.79
CA GLY A 189 1.13 2.16 3.47
C GLY A 189 1.65 2.66 4.83
N PRO A 190 2.00 1.72 5.73
CA PRO A 190 2.53 2.08 7.03
C PRO A 190 3.97 2.58 6.95
N LEU A 191 4.25 3.62 7.74
CA LEU A 191 5.59 3.96 8.22
C LEU A 191 5.75 3.29 9.58
N ILE A 192 6.74 2.42 9.74
CA ILE A 192 6.99 1.67 10.98
C ILE A 192 8.31 2.05 11.62
N ASP A 193 8.38 1.88 12.94
CA ASP A 193 9.62 1.99 13.72
C ASP A 193 10.43 0.68 13.70
N ALA A 194 11.55 0.65 14.41
CA ALA A 194 12.43 -0.51 14.51
C ALA A 194 11.77 -1.74 15.16
N ASP A 195 10.72 -1.55 15.96
CA ASP A 195 9.95 -2.63 16.59
C ASP A 195 8.78 -3.12 15.72
N GLY A 196 8.58 -2.53 14.53
CA GLY A 196 7.48 -2.86 13.61
C GLY A 196 6.14 -2.19 13.96
N ARG A 197 6.13 -1.22 14.87
CA ARG A 197 4.94 -0.48 15.24
C ARG A 197 4.70 0.66 14.25
N VAL A 198 3.46 0.83 13.82
CA VAL A 198 3.08 1.91 12.92
C VAL A 198 3.15 3.26 13.66
N ILE A 199 3.90 4.20 13.07
CA ILE A 199 4.06 5.58 13.56
C ILE A 199 3.42 6.61 12.62
N GLY A 200 3.07 6.19 11.38
CA GLY A 200 2.43 7.08 10.42
C GLY A 200 1.89 6.37 9.19
N VAL A 201 1.18 7.13 8.36
CA VAL A 201 0.57 6.70 7.09
C VAL A 201 1.23 7.46 5.95
N ILE A 202 1.94 6.78 5.06
CA ILE A 202 2.63 7.42 3.91
C ILE A 202 1.59 8.03 2.97
N PHE A 203 1.79 9.30 2.55
CA PHE A 203 0.85 9.97 1.65
C PHE A 203 1.48 10.73 0.48
N ALA A 204 2.74 11.16 0.58
CA ALA A 204 3.34 12.01 -0.44
C ALA A 204 4.87 11.89 -0.46
N LEU A 205 5.45 12.53 -1.47
CA LEU A 205 6.86 12.83 -1.63
C LEU A 205 7.06 14.34 -1.57
N THR A 206 8.21 14.80 -1.09
CA THR A 206 8.55 16.22 -1.06
C THR A 206 10.01 16.46 -1.40
N GLY A 207 10.27 17.69 -1.88
CA GLY A 207 11.62 18.16 -2.16
C GLY A 207 12.33 17.49 -3.34
N PRO A 208 13.50 18.01 -3.74
CA PRO A 208 14.29 17.47 -4.85
C PRO A 208 14.86 16.07 -4.57
N ALA A 209 15.03 15.72 -3.30
CA ALA A 209 15.54 14.41 -2.87
C ALA A 209 14.47 13.31 -2.90
N GLY A 210 13.17 13.70 -2.99
CA GLY A 210 12.09 12.72 -2.96
C GLY A 210 11.81 12.15 -1.56
N ASP A 211 12.02 12.98 -0.51
CA ASP A 211 11.75 12.58 0.88
C ASP A 211 10.30 12.13 1.05
N GLY A 212 10.09 11.05 1.80
CA GLY A 212 8.76 10.57 2.13
C GLY A 212 8.06 11.43 3.18
N LEU A 213 6.75 11.61 3.04
CA LEU A 213 5.89 12.24 4.03
C LEU A 213 4.85 11.25 4.53
N ALA A 214 4.66 11.22 5.86
CA ALA A 214 3.64 10.40 6.50
C ALA A 214 2.77 11.24 7.44
N VAL A 215 1.45 11.02 7.39
CA VAL A 215 0.54 11.51 8.43
C VAL A 215 0.86 10.78 9.73
N PRO A 216 1.15 11.47 10.84
CA PRO A 216 1.41 10.82 12.12
C PRO A 216 0.23 9.95 12.57
N VAL A 217 0.52 8.83 13.23
CA VAL A 217 -0.54 7.89 13.64
C VAL A 217 -1.47 8.47 14.71
N ASP A 218 -0.99 9.38 15.54
CA ASP A 218 -1.82 10.11 16.52
C ASP A 218 -2.91 10.95 15.82
N VAL A 219 -2.59 11.61 14.69
CA VAL A 219 -3.60 12.30 13.86
C VAL A 219 -4.67 11.33 13.36
N LEU A 220 -4.29 10.13 12.94
CA LEU A 220 -5.24 9.09 12.54
C LEU A 220 -6.16 8.69 13.70
N LEU A 221 -5.58 8.40 14.87
CA LEU A 221 -6.33 7.97 16.05
C LEU A 221 -7.27 9.08 16.55
N ASP A 222 -6.82 10.33 16.54
CA ASP A 222 -7.66 11.48 16.86
C ASP A 222 -8.87 11.61 15.92
N ARG A 223 -8.67 11.36 14.61
CA ARG A 223 -9.79 11.38 13.65
C ARG A 223 -10.79 10.24 13.90
N ILE A 224 -10.32 9.08 14.33
CA ILE A 224 -11.19 7.95 14.71
C ILE A 224 -11.98 8.30 15.96
N GLU A 225 -11.32 8.79 17.01
CA GLU A 225 -11.95 9.15 18.28
C GLU A 225 -13.01 10.26 18.11
N GLN A 226 -12.68 11.29 17.35
CA GLN A 226 -13.57 12.43 17.06
C GLN A 226 -14.67 12.12 16.05
N ARG A 227 -14.72 10.89 15.52
CA ARG A 227 -15.61 10.50 14.41
C ARG A 227 -15.47 11.43 13.19
N GLY A 228 -14.23 11.84 12.91
CA GLY A 228 -13.88 12.79 11.84
C GLY A 228 -13.90 12.16 10.43
N PHE A 229 -14.35 10.92 10.29
CA PHE A 229 -14.55 10.27 9.00
C PHE A 229 -16.00 10.46 8.53
N THR A 230 -16.16 10.84 7.27
CA THR A 230 -17.47 10.98 6.61
C THR A 230 -17.55 10.04 5.41
N PRO A 231 -18.75 9.56 5.02
CA PRO A 231 -18.89 8.74 3.83
C PRO A 231 -18.25 9.42 2.60
N PRO A 232 -17.62 8.65 1.69
CA PRO A 232 -17.11 9.20 0.45
C PRO A 232 -18.26 9.74 -0.41
N ALA A 233 -17.97 10.76 -1.23
CA ALA A 233 -18.92 11.17 -2.24
C ALA A 233 -19.09 10.04 -3.26
N GLY A 234 -20.32 9.71 -3.58
CA GLY A 234 -20.62 8.78 -4.67
C GLY A 234 -20.29 9.39 -6.04
N CYS A 235 -20.27 8.55 -7.05
CA CYS A 235 -20.34 9.00 -8.43
C CYS A 235 -21.75 9.58 -8.70
#